data_b21aa1ed78d61ae8fc80293a355bc304
#
_entry.id   b21aa1ed78d61ae8fc80293a355bc304
#
_cell.length_a   1.000
_cell.length_b   1.000
_cell.length_c   1.000
_cell.angle_alpha   90.00
_cell.angle_beta   90.00
_cell.angle_gamma   90.00
#
_symmetry.space_group_name_H-M   'P 1'
#
loop_
_entity.id
_entity.type
_entity.pdbx_description
1 polymer ?
#
loop_
_entity_poly.entity_id
_entity_poly.type
_entity_poly.pdbx_seq_one_letter_code
_entity_poly.pdbx_strand_id
1 'polypeptide(L)'
;MRYKHFTKDQRNELSVLLNKGYSIRDIAYTIRKNPSSVSREIKKNSVKGQYEPGKADHKAYKRRKYAKYQGMKIMTNFWLRDYIEEKMKLDWSPEQIAGRLKVENNNQSVIGSKSIYKYLYTVYGQHLCKYLKYRRIRKKKKNQAKSIKEIIKNRIFIDQRPKIINQRLRYGDFEGDTLGFPKRTKETIAALIERKSRYILAKKIEQLKYAIEGFKSLFNLLPVSVLSLTLDNGPENARYPELNVDTYFCNPYSAWEKGSVENALGLIREYIPKKKNLAGYSQEQIDAIVDIINNTPRKCLGFRTPKEVFKEEYLSKSTNFLTLKCCTSGYNAPFFLHPYYTPIKKSCQVLAGFFNKFR
;
A
#
# COMPACT_ATOMS: atom_id res chain seq x y z
N MET A 1 -28.17 14.33 25.35
CA MET A 1 -28.72 15.17 24.26
C MET A 1 -27.62 15.60 23.28
N ARG A 2 -27.80 15.40 21.97
CA ARG A 2 -26.82 15.87 20.96
C ARG A 2 -26.93 17.41 20.87
N TYR A 3 -25.82 18.13 21.06
CA TYR A 3 -25.73 19.56 20.89
C TYR A 3 -26.07 19.98 19.44
N LYS A 4 -27.10 20.82 19.27
CA LYS A 4 -27.48 21.38 17.96
C LYS A 4 -26.99 22.83 17.84
N HIS A 5 -26.16 23.10 16.82
CA HIS A 5 -25.70 24.45 16.51
C HIS A 5 -26.86 25.38 16.15
N PHE A 6 -26.65 26.70 16.27
CA PHE A 6 -27.61 27.70 15.77
C PHE A 6 -27.70 27.59 14.24
N THR A 7 -28.92 27.61 13.72
CA THR A 7 -29.18 27.72 12.28
C THR A 7 -29.12 29.20 11.86
N LYS A 8 -29.06 29.44 10.54
CA LYS A 8 -29.10 30.82 9.99
C LYS A 8 -30.38 31.53 10.38
N ASP A 9 -31.54 30.84 10.30
CA ASP A 9 -32.83 31.37 10.65
C ASP A 9 -32.93 31.74 12.13
N GLN A 10 -32.44 30.86 13.02
CA GLN A 10 -32.37 31.18 14.45
C GLN A 10 -31.49 32.38 14.75
N ARG A 11 -30.44 32.66 13.96
CA ARG A 11 -29.61 33.85 14.10
C ARG A 11 -30.34 35.11 13.63
N ASN A 12 -31.10 34.99 12.55
CA ASN A 12 -31.93 36.09 12.06
C ASN A 12 -32.99 36.48 13.11
N GLU A 13 -33.73 35.47 13.62
CA GLU A 13 -34.73 35.67 14.65
C GLU A 13 -34.15 36.26 15.94
N LEU A 14 -33.00 35.74 16.40
CA LEU A 14 -32.25 36.26 17.53
C LEU A 14 -31.91 37.75 17.35
N SER A 15 -31.44 38.15 16.17
CA SER A 15 -31.11 39.55 15.87
C SER A 15 -32.32 40.46 15.93
N VAL A 16 -33.45 40.03 15.37
CA VAL A 16 -34.69 40.81 15.39
C VAL A 16 -35.19 41.01 16.83
N LEU A 17 -35.19 39.94 17.63
CA LEU A 17 -35.64 40.01 19.02
C LEU A 17 -34.71 40.86 19.90
N LEU A 18 -33.39 40.78 19.69
CA LEU A 18 -32.41 41.64 20.35
C LEU A 18 -32.65 43.14 20.06
N ASN A 19 -32.88 43.46 18.78
CA ASN A 19 -33.13 44.85 18.35
C ASN A 19 -34.46 45.40 18.91
N LYS A 20 -35.43 44.52 19.22
CA LYS A 20 -36.68 44.85 19.88
C LYS A 20 -36.57 44.96 21.41
N GLY A 21 -35.38 44.70 22.00
CA GLY A 21 -35.13 44.83 23.42
C GLY A 21 -35.60 43.64 24.29
N TYR A 22 -35.90 42.47 23.68
CA TYR A 22 -36.28 41.29 24.45
C TYR A 22 -35.16 40.76 25.32
N SER A 23 -35.49 40.21 26.49
CA SER A 23 -34.52 39.64 27.39
C SER A 23 -33.91 38.34 26.80
N ILE A 24 -32.67 37.98 27.21
CA ILE A 24 -32.04 36.75 26.78
C ILE A 24 -32.90 35.52 27.10
N ARG A 25 -33.68 35.55 28.17
CA ARG A 25 -34.58 34.44 28.57
C ARG A 25 -35.73 34.30 27.57
N ASP A 26 -36.38 35.41 27.22
CA ASP A 26 -37.50 35.41 26.28
C ASP A 26 -37.06 35.00 24.87
N ILE A 27 -35.91 35.51 24.42
CA ILE A 27 -35.27 35.08 23.18
C ILE A 27 -34.98 33.59 23.19
N ALA A 28 -34.42 33.09 24.27
CA ALA A 28 -34.07 31.66 24.38
C ALA A 28 -35.34 30.79 24.36
N TYR A 29 -36.41 31.22 24.99
CA TYR A 29 -37.70 30.54 24.93
C TYR A 29 -38.26 30.51 23.50
N THR A 30 -38.27 31.63 22.81
CA THR A 30 -38.81 31.80 21.45
C THR A 30 -38.05 30.88 20.46
N ILE A 31 -36.70 30.93 20.45
CA ILE A 31 -35.87 30.16 19.52
C ILE A 31 -35.61 28.70 19.99
N ARG A 32 -36.24 28.28 21.11
CA ARG A 32 -36.12 26.94 21.71
C ARG A 32 -34.66 26.53 21.98
N LYS A 33 -33.92 27.44 22.63
CA LYS A 33 -32.52 27.22 23.04
C LYS A 33 -32.35 27.52 24.54
N ASN A 34 -31.27 27.04 25.11
CA ASN A 34 -30.95 27.37 26.50
C ASN A 34 -30.45 28.82 26.58
N PRO A 35 -30.85 29.62 27.58
CA PRO A 35 -30.40 31.01 27.76
C PRO A 35 -28.90 31.19 27.76
N SER A 36 -28.14 30.25 28.40
CA SER A 36 -26.68 30.27 28.39
C SER A 36 -26.08 30.04 27.00
N SER A 37 -26.80 29.34 26.10
CA SER A 37 -26.37 29.13 24.71
C SER A 37 -26.58 30.39 23.90
N VAL A 38 -27.68 31.11 24.12
CA VAL A 38 -28.00 32.42 23.49
C VAL A 38 -26.96 33.46 23.92
N SER A 39 -26.73 33.59 25.20
CA SER A 39 -25.72 34.52 25.74
C SER A 39 -24.34 34.25 25.14
N ARG A 40 -23.91 32.97 25.06
CA ARG A 40 -22.63 32.58 24.45
C ARG A 40 -22.60 32.86 22.95
N GLU A 41 -23.69 32.66 22.22
CA GLU A 41 -23.79 32.99 20.79
C GLU A 41 -23.60 34.48 20.55
N ILE A 42 -24.30 35.33 21.33
CA ILE A 42 -24.18 36.77 21.25
C ILE A 42 -22.75 37.22 21.58
N LYS A 43 -22.21 36.80 22.73
CA LYS A 43 -20.85 37.17 23.19
C LYS A 43 -19.76 36.80 22.19
N LYS A 44 -19.86 35.60 21.56
CA LYS A 44 -18.83 35.08 20.64
C LYS A 44 -18.93 35.67 19.22
N ASN A 45 -20.11 36.15 18.82
CA ASN A 45 -20.36 36.48 17.42
C ASN A 45 -20.65 37.96 17.18
N SER A 46 -20.95 38.76 18.20
CA SER A 46 -21.06 40.21 18.07
C SER A 46 -19.76 40.87 17.60
N VAL A 47 -19.88 41.98 16.90
CA VAL A 47 -18.78 42.84 16.41
C VAL A 47 -19.06 44.23 16.90
N LYS A 48 -18.12 44.85 17.63
CA LYS A 48 -18.24 46.19 18.20
C LYS A 48 -19.56 46.39 18.97
N GLY A 49 -19.99 45.38 19.76
CA GLY A 49 -21.20 45.41 20.55
C GLY A 49 -22.51 45.11 19.81
N GLN A 50 -22.51 45.05 18.48
CA GLN A 50 -23.68 44.74 17.68
C GLN A 50 -23.69 43.30 17.22
N TYR A 51 -24.84 42.63 17.27
CA TYR A 51 -25.05 41.28 16.78
C TYR A 51 -25.69 41.36 15.39
N GLU A 52 -24.91 40.93 14.38
CA GLU A 52 -25.32 40.85 12.97
C GLU A 52 -25.36 39.40 12.50
N PRO A 53 -26.54 38.86 12.09
CA PRO A 53 -26.71 37.43 11.84
C PRO A 53 -25.81 36.89 10.74
N GLY A 54 -25.58 37.64 9.66
CA GLY A 54 -24.72 37.25 8.56
C GLY A 54 -23.23 37.10 8.99
N LYS A 55 -22.74 38.08 9.75
CA LYS A 55 -21.38 38.04 10.31
C LYS A 55 -21.25 36.96 11.37
N ALA A 56 -22.29 36.74 12.21
CA ALA A 56 -22.32 35.69 13.20
C ALA A 56 -22.23 34.28 12.58
N ASP A 57 -23.02 34.05 11.50
CA ASP A 57 -22.98 32.78 10.77
C ASP A 57 -21.62 32.54 10.13
N HIS A 58 -21.06 33.55 9.47
CA HIS A 58 -19.72 33.46 8.87
C HIS A 58 -18.61 33.18 9.91
N LYS A 59 -18.64 33.90 11.06
CA LYS A 59 -17.70 33.63 12.18
C LYS A 59 -17.83 32.20 12.70
N ALA A 60 -19.07 31.73 12.90
CA ALA A 60 -19.34 30.38 13.38
C ALA A 60 -18.91 29.33 12.36
N TYR A 61 -19.14 29.57 11.05
CA TYR A 61 -18.66 28.73 9.97
C TYR A 61 -17.12 28.66 9.94
N LYS A 62 -16.42 29.79 9.95
CA LYS A 62 -14.96 29.85 9.99
C LYS A 62 -14.40 29.08 11.19
N ARG A 63 -14.92 29.31 12.40
CA ARG A 63 -14.48 28.57 13.58
C ARG A 63 -14.66 27.07 13.45
N ARG A 64 -15.81 26.60 12.95
CA ARG A 64 -16.04 25.18 12.71
C ARG A 64 -15.09 24.62 11.66
N LYS A 65 -14.87 25.35 10.56
CA LYS A 65 -13.97 24.96 9.47
C LYS A 65 -12.52 24.81 9.94
N TYR A 66 -12.07 25.72 10.80
CA TYR A 66 -10.67 25.76 11.25
C TYR A 66 -10.44 25.09 12.61
N ALA A 67 -11.49 24.81 13.40
CA ALA A 67 -11.36 24.15 14.72
C ALA A 67 -10.75 22.74 14.67
N LYS A 68 -10.86 22.06 13.52
CA LYS A 68 -10.28 20.72 13.26
C LYS A 68 -9.32 20.75 12.07
N TYR A 69 -8.45 21.74 12.01
CA TYR A 69 -7.42 21.78 10.96
C TYR A 69 -6.33 20.76 11.25
N GLN A 70 -6.57 19.55 10.73
CA GLN A 70 -5.68 18.40 10.97
C GLN A 70 -4.29 18.55 10.30
N GLY A 71 -4.15 19.44 9.32
CA GLY A 71 -2.86 19.77 8.71
C GLY A 71 -1.89 20.47 9.67
N MET A 72 -2.40 21.17 10.70
CA MET A 72 -1.52 21.83 11.68
C MET A 72 -0.67 20.85 12.48
N LYS A 73 -1.17 19.64 12.77
CA LYS A 73 -0.37 18.62 13.48
C LYS A 73 0.91 18.27 12.74
N ILE A 74 0.89 18.20 11.42
CA ILE A 74 2.08 17.93 10.59
C ILE A 74 3.00 19.16 10.58
N MET A 75 2.42 20.36 10.53
CA MET A 75 3.18 21.61 10.51
C MET A 75 3.89 21.91 11.83
N THR A 76 3.26 21.57 12.95
CA THR A 76 3.81 21.83 14.29
C THR A 76 4.74 20.72 14.80
N ASN A 77 4.65 19.52 14.22
CA ASN A 77 5.49 18.39 14.58
C ASN A 77 6.51 18.13 13.46
N PHE A 78 7.73 18.64 13.62
CA PHE A 78 8.81 18.50 12.65
C PHE A 78 9.16 17.04 12.35
N TRP A 79 9.27 16.20 13.39
CA TRP A 79 9.54 14.77 13.22
C TRP A 79 8.48 14.09 12.33
N LEU A 80 7.20 14.37 12.58
CA LEU A 80 6.12 13.78 11.80
C LEU A 80 6.13 14.25 10.34
N ARG A 81 6.48 15.52 10.11
CA ARG A 81 6.61 16.08 8.78
C ARG A 81 7.75 15.42 8.02
N ASP A 82 8.93 15.34 8.63
CA ASP A 82 10.13 14.77 8.02
C ASP A 82 9.94 13.27 7.73
N TYR A 83 9.30 12.53 8.66
CA TYR A 83 8.91 11.14 8.43
C TYR A 83 7.97 10.99 7.22
N ILE A 84 6.92 11.82 7.13
CA ILE A 84 5.99 11.79 5.98
C ILE A 84 6.74 12.09 4.68
N GLU A 85 7.60 13.10 4.65
CA GLU A 85 8.39 13.47 3.48
C GLU A 85 9.33 12.35 3.04
N GLU A 86 10.05 11.73 3.97
CA GLU A 86 10.92 10.58 3.70
C GLU A 86 10.15 9.42 3.09
N LYS A 87 9.04 9.03 3.72
CA LYS A 87 8.25 7.89 3.23
C LYS A 87 7.52 8.17 1.92
N MET A 88 7.11 9.42 1.68
CA MET A 88 6.58 9.83 0.37
C MET A 88 7.63 9.73 -0.74
N LYS A 89 8.89 10.08 -0.45
CA LYS A 89 10.02 9.93 -1.40
C LYS A 89 10.32 8.47 -1.73
N LEU A 90 9.96 7.54 -0.84
CA LEU A 90 10.01 6.08 -1.05
C LEU A 90 8.73 5.54 -1.73
N ASP A 91 7.92 6.41 -2.33
CA ASP A 91 6.66 6.09 -3.03
C ASP A 91 5.58 5.43 -2.16
N TRP A 92 5.63 5.63 -0.82
CA TRP A 92 4.56 5.18 0.06
C TRP A 92 3.33 6.09 -0.07
N SER A 93 2.15 5.48 -0.13
CA SER A 93 0.91 6.24 -0.12
C SER A 93 0.60 6.79 1.28
N PRO A 94 -0.17 7.89 1.39
CA PRO A 94 -0.63 8.41 2.69
C PRO A 94 -1.34 7.38 3.57
N GLU A 95 -2.01 6.38 2.98
CA GLU A 95 -2.64 5.29 3.72
C GLU A 95 -1.61 4.34 4.34
N GLN A 96 -0.56 3.99 3.58
CA GLN A 96 0.54 3.15 4.05
C GLN A 96 1.33 3.84 5.17
N ILE A 97 1.61 5.14 5.02
CA ILE A 97 2.30 5.95 6.04
C ILE A 97 1.50 6.00 7.35
N ALA A 98 0.22 6.34 7.27
CA ALA A 98 -0.64 6.42 8.46
C ALA A 98 -0.82 5.05 9.14
N GLY A 99 -0.98 3.99 8.36
CA GLY A 99 -1.11 2.63 8.86
C GLY A 99 0.17 2.12 9.51
N ARG A 100 1.31 2.38 8.91
CA ARG A 100 2.62 1.99 9.45
C ARG A 100 2.93 2.72 10.77
N LEU A 101 2.72 4.03 10.83
CA LEU A 101 2.85 4.80 12.06
C LEU A 101 1.96 4.27 13.18
N LYS A 102 0.76 3.79 12.87
CA LYS A 102 -0.11 3.16 13.85
C LYS A 102 0.52 1.88 14.41
N VAL A 103 1.09 1.02 13.55
CA VAL A 103 1.76 -0.23 13.98
C VAL A 103 2.99 0.07 14.83
N GLU A 104 3.83 1.01 14.41
CA GLU A 104 5.04 1.42 15.13
C GLU A 104 4.74 2.08 16.48
N ASN A 105 3.56 2.70 16.63
CA ASN A 105 3.11 3.32 17.88
C ASN A 105 2.12 2.43 18.67
N ASN A 106 2.43 1.17 18.85
CA ASN A 106 1.64 0.20 19.64
C ASN A 106 0.14 0.21 19.28
N ASN A 107 -0.19 0.26 17.99
CA ASN A 107 -1.55 0.36 17.46
C ASN A 107 -2.33 1.64 17.84
N GLN A 108 -1.67 2.65 18.42
CA GLN A 108 -2.29 3.95 18.66
C GLN A 108 -2.20 4.83 17.41
N SER A 109 -3.30 5.48 17.05
CA SER A 109 -3.35 6.33 15.87
C SER A 109 -2.61 7.66 16.10
N VAL A 110 -1.49 7.85 15.43
CA VAL A 110 -0.73 9.11 15.43
C VAL A 110 -1.38 10.12 14.50
N ILE A 111 -1.68 9.71 13.26
CA ILE A 111 -2.30 10.56 12.23
C ILE A 111 -3.12 9.70 11.28
N GLY A 112 -4.20 10.27 10.73
CA GLY A 112 -5.00 9.62 9.70
C GLY A 112 -4.56 9.98 8.27
N SER A 113 -4.73 9.07 7.32
CA SER A 113 -4.40 9.29 5.90
C SER A 113 -5.07 10.53 5.30
N LYS A 114 -6.31 10.82 5.70
CA LYS A 114 -7.03 12.04 5.28
C LYS A 114 -6.31 13.32 5.71
N SER A 115 -5.63 13.31 6.86
CA SER A 115 -4.87 14.47 7.35
C SER A 115 -3.58 14.66 6.54
N ILE A 116 -2.94 13.55 6.13
CA ILE A 116 -1.77 13.61 5.24
C ILE A 116 -2.20 14.16 3.87
N TYR A 117 -3.29 13.67 3.27
CA TYR A 117 -3.81 14.24 2.02
C TYR A 117 -4.13 15.73 2.13
N LYS A 118 -4.74 16.17 3.25
CA LYS A 118 -4.98 17.60 3.47
C LYS A 118 -3.69 18.41 3.51
N TYR A 119 -2.66 17.88 4.15
CA TYR A 119 -1.33 18.53 4.16
C TYR A 119 -0.75 18.62 2.76
N LEU A 120 -0.78 17.53 1.98
CA LEU A 120 -0.25 17.49 0.61
C LEU A 120 -0.90 18.53 -0.33
N TYR A 121 -2.17 18.86 -0.12
CA TYR A 121 -2.87 19.89 -0.91
C TYR A 121 -2.73 21.30 -0.36
N THR A 122 -1.91 21.52 0.68
CA THR A 122 -1.51 22.87 1.12
C THR A 122 -0.28 23.34 0.36
N VAL A 123 -0.01 24.64 0.42
CA VAL A 123 1.22 25.24 -0.16
C VAL A 123 2.48 24.54 0.36
N TYR A 124 2.47 24.12 1.62
CA TYR A 124 3.63 23.49 2.28
C TYR A 124 3.89 22.03 1.84
N GLY A 125 2.85 21.28 1.50
CA GLY A 125 2.97 19.86 1.11
C GLY A 125 2.88 19.60 -0.39
N GLN A 126 2.56 20.62 -1.20
CA GLN A 126 2.25 20.46 -2.62
C GLN A 126 3.41 19.85 -3.43
N HIS A 127 4.65 20.13 -3.06
CA HIS A 127 5.85 19.59 -3.69
C HIS A 127 5.94 18.05 -3.58
N LEU A 128 5.24 17.44 -2.59
CA LEU A 128 5.18 16.00 -2.40
C LEU A 128 4.12 15.30 -3.27
N CYS A 129 3.19 16.06 -3.86
CA CYS A 129 2.13 15.48 -4.70
C CYS A 129 2.67 14.72 -5.93
N LYS A 130 3.90 15.03 -6.36
CA LYS A 130 4.58 14.28 -7.45
C LYS A 130 4.81 12.80 -7.12
N TYR A 131 4.88 12.43 -5.85
CA TYR A 131 5.06 11.04 -5.38
C TYR A 131 3.75 10.27 -5.24
N LEU A 132 2.59 10.90 -5.47
CA LEU A 132 1.30 10.21 -5.46
C LEU A 132 1.13 9.32 -6.71
N LYS A 133 0.75 8.05 -6.51
CA LYS A 133 0.63 7.03 -7.57
C LYS A 133 -0.36 7.39 -8.68
N TYR A 134 -1.51 7.97 -8.34
CA TYR A 134 -2.61 8.20 -9.27
C TYR A 134 -2.80 9.68 -9.57
N ARG A 135 -2.03 10.17 -10.55
CA ARG A 135 -2.17 11.56 -11.04
C ARG A 135 -3.25 11.74 -12.11
N ARG A 136 -3.78 10.64 -12.71
CA ARG A 136 -4.75 10.69 -13.81
C ARG A 136 -5.78 9.56 -13.73
N ILE A 137 -7.04 9.91 -13.92
CA ILE A 137 -8.13 8.95 -14.14
C ILE A 137 -7.96 8.37 -15.54
N ARG A 138 -7.57 7.10 -15.67
CA ARG A 138 -7.50 6.40 -16.96
C ARG A 138 -8.83 5.71 -17.25
N LYS A 139 -9.44 5.99 -18.41
CA LYS A 139 -10.56 5.19 -18.91
C LYS A 139 -10.05 3.80 -19.29
N LYS A 140 -10.70 2.74 -18.76
CA LYS A 140 -10.41 1.36 -19.15
C LYS A 140 -10.85 1.12 -20.60
N LYS A 141 -9.94 0.70 -21.48
CA LYS A 141 -10.30 0.12 -22.78
C LYS A 141 -10.72 -1.32 -22.57
N LYS A 142 -11.88 -1.71 -23.13
CA LYS A 142 -12.29 -3.12 -23.21
C LYS A 142 -11.42 -3.79 -24.29
N ASN A 143 -10.63 -4.78 -23.88
CA ASN A 143 -9.92 -5.64 -24.82
C ASN A 143 -10.83 -6.82 -25.19
N GLN A 144 -10.92 -7.13 -26.49
CA GLN A 144 -11.57 -8.35 -26.96
C GLN A 144 -10.66 -9.56 -26.64
N ALA A 145 -11.24 -10.59 -26.08
CA ALA A 145 -10.53 -11.83 -25.77
C ALA A 145 -10.27 -12.61 -27.07
N LYS A 146 -9.04 -13.10 -27.25
CA LYS A 146 -8.68 -14.05 -28.31
C LYS A 146 -8.77 -15.47 -27.76
N SER A 147 -9.27 -16.41 -28.56
CA SER A 147 -9.32 -17.83 -28.19
C SER A 147 -7.90 -18.39 -28.00
N ILE A 148 -7.68 -19.08 -26.90
CA ILE A 148 -6.41 -19.73 -26.59
C ILE A 148 -6.55 -21.20 -26.98
N LYS A 149 -5.62 -21.71 -27.83
CA LYS A 149 -5.51 -23.14 -28.14
C LYS A 149 -4.94 -23.87 -26.91
N GLU A 150 -5.47 -25.03 -26.60
CA GLU A 150 -4.94 -25.90 -25.55
C GLU A 150 -3.56 -26.43 -25.93
N ILE A 151 -2.52 -25.95 -25.28
CA ILE A 151 -1.12 -26.31 -25.55
C ILE A 151 -0.53 -27.20 -24.43
N ILE A 152 -1.06 -27.08 -23.20
CA ILE A 152 -0.54 -27.78 -22.04
C ILE A 152 -1.41 -29.01 -21.73
N LYS A 153 -0.80 -30.20 -21.73
CA LYS A 153 -1.46 -31.48 -21.38
C LYS A 153 -1.34 -31.78 -19.87
N ASN A 154 -2.26 -32.58 -19.35
CA ASN A 154 -2.25 -33.10 -17.96
C ASN A 154 -2.21 -32.00 -16.87
N ARG A 155 -2.90 -30.87 -17.08
CA ARG A 155 -3.00 -29.78 -16.13
C ARG A 155 -3.93 -30.11 -14.97
N ILE A 156 -3.52 -29.78 -13.75
CA ILE A 156 -4.39 -29.74 -12.57
C ILE A 156 -4.94 -28.31 -12.47
N PHE A 157 -6.26 -28.15 -12.57
CA PHE A 157 -6.87 -26.82 -12.47
C PHE A 157 -6.98 -26.35 -11.03
N ILE A 158 -7.06 -25.02 -10.88
CA ILE A 158 -7.10 -24.32 -9.60
C ILE A 158 -8.28 -24.78 -8.70
N ASP A 159 -9.33 -25.30 -9.28
CA ASP A 159 -10.51 -25.84 -8.56
C ASP A 159 -10.16 -27.06 -7.71
N GLN A 160 -9.15 -27.85 -8.13
CA GLN A 160 -8.64 -29.02 -7.42
C GLN A 160 -7.57 -28.64 -6.37
N ARG A 161 -7.21 -27.36 -6.28
CA ARG A 161 -6.22 -26.88 -5.34
C ARG A 161 -6.72 -26.95 -3.90
N PRO A 162 -5.93 -27.49 -2.95
CA PRO A 162 -6.30 -27.61 -1.55
C PRO A 162 -6.76 -26.29 -0.92
N LYS A 163 -7.79 -26.33 -0.09
CA LYS A 163 -8.35 -25.14 0.58
C LYS A 163 -7.33 -24.35 1.40
N ILE A 164 -6.34 -25.03 2.00
CA ILE A 164 -5.27 -24.39 2.78
C ILE A 164 -4.46 -23.38 1.94
N ILE A 165 -4.23 -23.70 0.65
CA ILE A 165 -3.54 -22.82 -0.30
C ILE A 165 -4.44 -21.60 -0.62
N ASN A 166 -5.75 -21.83 -0.83
CA ASN A 166 -6.71 -20.77 -1.12
C ASN A 166 -6.83 -19.79 0.04
N GLN A 167 -6.83 -20.27 1.26
CA GLN A 167 -6.90 -19.48 2.49
C GLN A 167 -5.58 -18.79 2.86
N ARG A 168 -4.47 -19.14 2.16
CA ARG A 168 -3.13 -18.55 2.41
C ARG A 168 -2.65 -18.77 3.85
N LEU A 169 -2.89 -19.94 4.40
CA LEU A 169 -2.55 -20.25 5.79
C LEU A 169 -1.12 -20.71 5.96
N ARG A 170 -0.54 -21.36 4.92
CA ARG A 170 0.83 -21.86 4.96
C ARG A 170 1.77 -21.06 4.05
N TYR A 171 3.06 -21.18 4.29
CA TYR A 171 4.13 -20.64 3.44
C TYR A 171 4.61 -21.68 2.45
N GLY A 172 5.22 -21.18 1.35
CA GLY A 172 5.74 -22.04 0.29
C GLY A 172 4.78 -22.20 -0.87
N ASP A 173 3.61 -21.54 -0.84
CA ASP A 173 2.66 -21.50 -1.95
C ASP A 173 2.88 -20.23 -2.78
N PHE A 174 3.27 -20.40 -4.05
CA PHE A 174 3.63 -19.30 -4.94
C PHE A 174 2.63 -19.13 -6.10
N GLU A 175 2.52 -17.90 -6.59
CA GLU A 175 1.94 -17.58 -7.89
C GLU A 175 3.08 -17.12 -8.81
N GLY A 176 3.17 -17.71 -10.01
CA GLY A 176 4.17 -17.36 -11.01
C GLY A 176 3.55 -16.69 -12.23
N ASP A 177 4.30 -15.75 -12.82
CA ASP A 177 3.92 -15.11 -14.07
C ASP A 177 5.12 -14.47 -14.75
N THR A 178 4.97 -14.09 -15.99
CA THR A 178 6.00 -13.40 -16.76
C THR A 178 5.59 -11.99 -17.15
N LEU A 179 6.53 -11.06 -17.10
CA LEU A 179 6.31 -9.67 -17.43
C LEU A 179 6.80 -9.36 -18.85
N GLY A 180 5.92 -9.56 -19.85
CA GLY A 180 6.26 -9.35 -21.26
C GLY A 180 6.52 -7.88 -21.63
N PHE A 181 7.46 -7.63 -22.53
CA PHE A 181 7.84 -6.32 -23.09
C PHE A 181 7.50 -6.22 -24.58
N PRO A 182 7.71 -5.08 -25.26
CA PRO A 182 7.40 -4.94 -26.68
C PRO A 182 8.14 -5.98 -27.54
N LYS A 183 7.57 -6.35 -28.67
CA LYS A 183 8.08 -7.39 -29.60
C LYS A 183 9.56 -7.23 -30.03
N ARG A 184 10.11 -6.01 -29.96
CA ARG A 184 11.54 -5.73 -30.25
C ARG A 184 12.48 -6.23 -29.16
N THR A 185 11.97 -6.54 -27.98
CA THR A 185 12.75 -7.02 -26.83
C THR A 185 12.42 -8.49 -26.63
N LYS A 186 13.41 -9.37 -26.78
CA LYS A 186 13.25 -10.82 -26.51
C LYS A 186 13.21 -11.10 -25.02
N GLU A 187 13.89 -10.26 -24.24
CA GLU A 187 14.01 -10.37 -22.80
C GLU A 187 12.67 -10.14 -22.07
N THR A 188 12.48 -10.86 -21.00
CA THR A 188 11.30 -10.76 -20.13
C THR A 188 11.70 -10.93 -18.65
N ILE A 189 10.78 -10.74 -17.73
CA ILE A 189 11.01 -10.98 -16.30
C ILE A 189 10.09 -12.12 -15.87
N ALA A 190 10.68 -13.18 -15.33
CA ALA A 190 9.95 -14.20 -14.57
C ALA A 190 9.77 -13.67 -13.14
N ALA A 191 8.55 -13.69 -12.61
CA ALA A 191 8.25 -13.22 -11.26
C ALA A 191 7.48 -14.28 -10.47
N LEU A 192 7.82 -14.41 -9.20
CA LEU A 192 7.14 -15.22 -8.21
C LEU A 192 6.63 -14.32 -7.08
N ILE A 193 5.44 -14.60 -6.59
CA ILE A 193 4.93 -14.01 -5.36
C ILE A 193 4.52 -15.10 -4.38
N GLU A 194 5.06 -15.04 -3.17
CA GLU A 194 4.62 -15.91 -2.07
C GLU A 194 3.23 -15.43 -1.59
N ARG A 195 2.28 -16.37 -1.50
CA ARG A 195 0.85 -16.04 -1.36
C ARG A 195 0.47 -15.47 0.00
N LYS A 196 1.11 -15.92 1.09
CA LYS A 196 0.82 -15.48 2.46
C LYS A 196 1.49 -14.15 2.79
N SER A 197 2.81 -14.08 2.59
CA SER A 197 3.62 -12.88 2.91
C SER A 197 3.56 -11.78 1.84
N ARG A 198 3.14 -12.10 0.62
CA ARG A 198 3.19 -11.21 -0.54
C ARG A 198 4.63 -10.86 -0.98
N TYR A 199 5.60 -11.64 -0.53
CA TYR A 199 7.01 -11.46 -0.90
C TYR A 199 7.22 -11.77 -2.37
N ILE A 200 7.92 -10.88 -3.07
CA ILE A 200 8.12 -10.94 -4.52
C ILE A 200 9.58 -11.28 -4.79
N LEU A 201 9.78 -12.13 -5.78
CA LEU A 201 11.06 -12.41 -6.41
C LEU A 201 10.92 -12.19 -7.92
N ALA A 202 11.97 -11.71 -8.57
CA ALA A 202 11.96 -11.48 -10.00
C ALA A 202 13.33 -11.78 -10.63
N LYS A 203 13.32 -12.43 -11.79
CA LYS A 203 14.53 -12.79 -12.55
C LYS A 203 14.38 -12.33 -13.98
N LYS A 204 15.37 -11.61 -14.49
CA LYS A 204 15.51 -11.32 -15.91
C LYS A 204 15.87 -12.60 -16.66
N ILE A 205 15.12 -12.90 -17.70
CA ILE A 205 15.36 -14.05 -18.58
C ILE A 205 15.46 -13.55 -20.04
N GLU A 206 16.28 -14.20 -20.82
CA GLU A 206 16.59 -13.78 -22.21
C GLU A 206 15.40 -13.90 -23.13
N GLN A 207 14.57 -14.93 -22.96
CA GLN A 207 13.40 -15.19 -23.80
C GLN A 207 12.29 -15.81 -22.94
N LEU A 208 11.05 -15.59 -23.37
CA LEU A 208 9.86 -16.12 -22.71
C LEU A 208 9.86 -17.65 -22.59
N LYS A 209 10.43 -18.37 -23.57
CA LYS A 209 10.55 -19.84 -23.53
C LYS A 209 11.37 -20.37 -22.35
N TYR A 210 12.21 -19.52 -21.74
CA TYR A 210 13.01 -19.85 -20.55
C TYR A 210 12.31 -19.49 -19.23
N ALA A 211 10.99 -19.37 -19.23
CA ALA A 211 10.22 -19.03 -18.02
C ALA A 211 10.42 -20.07 -16.91
N ILE A 212 10.42 -21.36 -17.27
CA ILE A 212 10.59 -22.46 -16.32
C ILE A 212 11.98 -22.44 -15.69
N GLU A 213 13.04 -22.21 -16.47
CA GLU A 213 14.41 -22.04 -15.96
C GLU A 213 14.52 -20.81 -15.05
N GLY A 214 13.81 -19.73 -15.40
CA GLY A 214 13.68 -18.55 -14.57
C GLY A 214 13.07 -18.88 -13.21
N PHE A 215 11.97 -19.63 -13.17
CA PHE A 215 11.34 -20.06 -11.92
C PHE A 215 12.25 -21.01 -11.11
N LYS A 216 12.91 -21.99 -11.75
CA LYS A 216 13.91 -22.85 -11.08
C LYS A 216 15.02 -22.02 -10.42
N SER A 217 15.55 -21.05 -11.15
CA SER A 217 16.57 -20.14 -10.61
C SER A 217 16.07 -19.36 -9.39
N LEU A 218 14.82 -18.91 -9.40
CA LEU A 218 14.20 -18.21 -8.27
C LEU A 218 13.94 -19.15 -7.08
N PHE A 219 13.58 -20.42 -7.32
CA PHE A 219 13.43 -21.41 -6.25
C PHE A 219 14.72 -21.63 -5.50
N ASN A 220 15.86 -21.69 -6.21
CA ASN A 220 17.19 -21.88 -5.60
C ASN A 220 17.61 -20.69 -4.71
N LEU A 221 17.03 -19.51 -4.90
CA LEU A 221 17.27 -18.32 -4.05
C LEU A 221 16.41 -18.33 -2.77
N LEU A 222 15.41 -19.20 -2.70
CA LEU A 222 14.50 -19.22 -1.55
C LEU A 222 15.10 -20.01 -0.39
N PRO A 223 15.02 -19.48 0.82
CA PRO A 223 15.43 -20.19 2.03
C PRO A 223 14.38 -21.22 2.51
N VAL A 224 13.26 -21.32 1.81
CA VAL A 224 12.14 -22.20 2.13
C VAL A 224 11.79 -23.09 0.94
N SER A 225 11.30 -24.29 1.21
CA SER A 225 10.84 -25.20 0.16
C SER A 225 9.60 -24.63 -0.52
N VAL A 226 9.57 -24.68 -1.85
CA VAL A 226 8.38 -24.40 -2.65
C VAL A 226 7.45 -25.60 -2.56
N LEU A 227 6.25 -25.40 -2.05
CA LEU A 227 5.26 -26.47 -1.86
C LEU A 227 4.29 -26.54 -3.02
N SER A 228 3.90 -25.38 -3.56
CA SER A 228 3.04 -25.33 -4.74
C SER A 228 3.29 -24.08 -5.57
N LEU A 229 2.97 -24.18 -6.87
CA LEU A 229 3.03 -23.06 -7.80
C LEU A 229 1.72 -22.97 -8.57
N THR A 230 1.19 -21.74 -8.72
CA THR A 230 0.00 -21.47 -9.56
C THR A 230 0.45 -20.68 -10.78
N LEU A 231 0.13 -21.20 -11.96
CA LEU A 231 0.49 -20.62 -13.27
C LEU A 231 -0.75 -20.30 -14.11
N ASP A 232 -0.59 -19.52 -15.17
CA ASP A 232 -1.57 -19.38 -16.22
C ASP A 232 -1.37 -20.44 -17.31
N ASN A 233 -2.31 -20.44 -18.30
CA ASN A 233 -2.29 -21.39 -19.41
C ASN A 233 -1.38 -20.94 -20.57
N GLY A 234 -0.39 -20.08 -20.33
CA GLY A 234 0.56 -19.64 -21.34
C GLY A 234 1.43 -20.78 -21.85
N PRO A 235 1.78 -20.79 -23.16
CA PRO A 235 2.62 -21.84 -23.76
C PRO A 235 4.03 -21.93 -23.14
N GLU A 236 4.51 -20.82 -22.57
CA GLU A 236 5.79 -20.77 -21.85
C GLU A 236 5.83 -21.67 -20.63
N ASN A 237 4.66 -22.03 -20.11
CA ASN A 237 4.52 -22.90 -18.94
C ASN A 237 4.39 -24.39 -19.30
N ALA A 238 4.50 -24.77 -20.60
CA ALA A 238 4.31 -26.16 -21.04
C ALA A 238 5.30 -27.16 -20.41
N ARG A 239 6.50 -26.70 -20.03
CA ARG A 239 7.53 -27.51 -19.37
C ARG A 239 7.42 -27.51 -17.84
N TYR A 240 6.27 -27.15 -17.27
CA TYR A 240 6.06 -27.10 -15.82
C TYR A 240 6.40 -28.39 -15.05
N PRO A 241 6.29 -29.62 -15.61
CA PRO A 241 6.66 -30.84 -14.88
C PRO A 241 8.12 -30.84 -14.42
N GLU A 242 8.99 -30.07 -15.11
CA GLU A 242 10.41 -29.98 -14.74
C GLU A 242 10.64 -29.20 -13.43
N LEU A 243 9.62 -28.51 -12.90
CA LEU A 243 9.72 -27.78 -11.63
C LEU A 243 9.69 -28.71 -10.41
N ASN A 244 9.16 -29.93 -10.56
CA ASN A 244 9.02 -30.94 -9.48
C ASN A 244 8.30 -30.40 -8.24
N VAL A 245 7.25 -29.58 -8.46
CA VAL A 245 6.39 -29.00 -7.41
C VAL A 245 4.93 -29.14 -7.82
N ASP A 246 4.03 -29.20 -6.85
CA ASP A 246 2.59 -29.22 -7.10
C ASP A 246 2.19 -27.96 -7.89
N THR A 247 1.80 -28.16 -9.14
CA THR A 247 1.49 -27.03 -10.04
C THR A 247 0.02 -27.01 -10.39
N TYR A 248 -0.63 -25.85 -10.17
CA TYR A 248 -2.04 -25.61 -10.45
C TYR A 248 -2.17 -24.56 -11.54
N PHE A 249 -3.14 -24.74 -12.43
CA PHE A 249 -3.42 -23.82 -13.53
C PHE A 249 -4.73 -23.08 -13.35
N CYS A 250 -4.71 -21.79 -13.64
CA CYS A 250 -5.92 -20.97 -13.62
C CYS A 250 -6.90 -21.44 -14.72
N ASN A 251 -8.18 -21.25 -14.47
CA ASN A 251 -9.18 -21.49 -15.49
C ASN A 251 -9.00 -20.52 -16.66
N PRO A 252 -9.30 -20.94 -17.88
CA PRO A 252 -9.28 -20.05 -19.04
C PRO A 252 -10.14 -18.80 -18.78
N TYR A 253 -9.63 -17.63 -19.19
CA TYR A 253 -10.28 -16.32 -19.01
C TYR A 253 -10.50 -15.85 -17.57
N SER A 254 -9.99 -16.54 -16.57
CA SER A 254 -10.16 -16.26 -15.15
C SER A 254 -8.95 -15.52 -14.54
N ALA A 255 -8.59 -14.35 -15.09
CA ALA A 255 -7.46 -13.55 -14.65
C ALA A 255 -7.48 -13.21 -13.16
N TRP A 256 -8.66 -13.08 -12.55
CA TRP A 256 -8.83 -12.79 -11.11
C TRP A 256 -8.30 -13.88 -10.17
N GLU A 257 -8.10 -15.10 -10.65
CA GLU A 257 -7.57 -16.22 -9.87
C GLU A 257 -6.09 -16.04 -9.48
N LYS A 258 -5.34 -15.23 -10.24
CA LYS A 258 -3.95 -14.82 -9.99
C LYS A 258 -3.81 -13.35 -9.55
N GLY A 259 -4.77 -12.79 -8.86
CA GLY A 259 -4.77 -11.39 -8.48
C GLY A 259 -3.55 -10.93 -7.65
N SER A 260 -2.83 -11.85 -6.97
CA SER A 260 -1.63 -11.49 -6.20
C SER A 260 -0.47 -11.18 -7.12
N VAL A 261 -0.18 -12.04 -8.08
CA VAL A 261 0.94 -11.82 -9.00
C VAL A 261 0.64 -10.71 -9.99
N GLU A 262 -0.62 -10.55 -10.44
CA GLU A 262 -1.01 -9.40 -11.29
C GLU A 262 -0.74 -8.07 -10.57
N ASN A 263 -1.08 -7.98 -9.28
CA ASN A 263 -0.77 -6.80 -8.48
C ASN A 263 0.75 -6.60 -8.36
N ALA A 264 1.52 -7.66 -8.10
CA ALA A 264 2.97 -7.62 -8.00
C ALA A 264 3.60 -7.11 -9.31
N LEU A 265 3.17 -7.66 -10.45
CA LEU A 265 3.62 -7.21 -11.77
C LEU A 265 3.21 -5.75 -12.04
N GLY A 266 2.03 -5.35 -11.58
CA GLY A 266 1.58 -3.95 -11.64
C GLY A 266 2.51 -2.99 -10.89
N LEU A 267 3.04 -3.39 -9.74
CA LEU A 267 4.00 -2.61 -8.98
C LEU A 267 5.37 -2.54 -9.67
N ILE A 268 5.86 -3.65 -10.22
CA ILE A 268 7.10 -3.64 -11.02
C ILE A 268 6.93 -2.73 -12.24
N ARG A 269 5.74 -2.70 -12.85
CA ARG A 269 5.43 -1.82 -14.00
C ARG A 269 5.43 -0.32 -13.66
N GLU A 270 5.29 0.07 -12.42
CA GLU A 270 5.44 1.46 -12.00
C GLU A 270 6.89 1.94 -12.21
N TYR A 271 7.88 1.05 -12.04
CA TYR A 271 9.32 1.32 -12.22
C TYR A 271 9.82 0.98 -13.61
N ILE A 272 9.32 -0.13 -14.20
CA ILE A 272 9.70 -0.59 -15.55
C ILE A 272 8.47 -0.57 -16.46
N PRO A 273 8.12 0.57 -17.08
CA PRO A 273 6.93 0.71 -17.92
C PRO A 273 6.96 -0.22 -19.13
N LYS A 274 5.78 -0.73 -19.54
CA LYS A 274 5.60 -1.70 -20.63
C LYS A 274 6.28 -1.31 -21.96
N LYS A 275 6.43 -0.02 -22.23
CA LYS A 275 7.01 0.49 -23.50
C LYS A 275 8.54 0.63 -23.47
N LYS A 276 9.18 0.43 -22.33
CA LYS A 276 10.65 0.52 -22.20
C LYS A 276 11.30 -0.77 -22.66
N ASN A 277 12.54 -0.66 -23.15
CA ASN A 277 13.37 -1.81 -23.48
C ASN A 277 14.00 -2.37 -22.19
N LEU A 278 13.83 -3.68 -21.96
CA LEU A 278 14.37 -4.34 -20.77
C LEU A 278 15.90 -4.51 -20.84
N ALA A 279 16.51 -4.48 -22.04
CA ALA A 279 17.95 -4.60 -22.20
C ALA A 279 18.75 -3.54 -21.40
N GLY A 280 18.15 -2.37 -21.21
CA GLY A 280 18.75 -1.29 -20.39
C GLY A 280 18.67 -1.48 -18.88
N TYR A 281 18.12 -2.59 -18.39
CA TYR A 281 18.01 -2.89 -16.95
C TYR A 281 18.86 -4.11 -16.61
N SER A 282 19.78 -3.96 -15.66
CA SER A 282 20.54 -5.09 -15.10
C SER A 282 19.69 -5.88 -14.10
N GLN A 283 20.14 -7.10 -13.72
CA GLN A 283 19.48 -7.89 -12.69
C GLN A 283 19.49 -7.15 -11.34
N GLU A 284 20.60 -6.52 -10.99
CA GLU A 284 20.77 -5.77 -9.72
C GLU A 284 19.76 -4.60 -9.63
N GLN A 285 19.46 -3.96 -10.75
CA GLN A 285 18.44 -2.90 -10.79
C GLN A 285 17.03 -3.45 -10.60
N ILE A 286 16.75 -4.64 -11.14
CA ILE A 286 15.46 -5.33 -10.91
C ILE A 286 15.36 -5.75 -9.45
N ASP A 287 16.43 -6.30 -8.87
CA ASP A 287 16.47 -6.72 -7.47
C ASP A 287 16.28 -5.53 -6.52
N ALA A 288 16.87 -4.37 -6.83
CA ALA A 288 16.67 -3.14 -6.08
C ALA A 288 15.21 -2.66 -6.13
N ILE A 289 14.56 -2.73 -7.29
CA ILE A 289 13.13 -2.41 -7.44
C ILE A 289 12.27 -3.36 -6.61
N VAL A 290 12.55 -4.65 -6.68
CA VAL A 290 11.83 -5.68 -5.93
C VAL A 290 12.02 -5.50 -4.42
N ASP A 291 13.23 -5.12 -3.97
CA ASP A 291 13.49 -4.84 -2.56
C ASP A 291 12.69 -3.62 -2.06
N ILE A 292 12.58 -2.55 -2.84
CA ILE A 292 11.72 -1.40 -2.52
C ILE A 292 10.26 -1.85 -2.36
N ILE A 293 9.76 -2.67 -3.29
CA ILE A 293 8.39 -3.18 -3.26
C ILE A 293 8.16 -4.08 -2.04
N ASN A 294 9.12 -4.94 -1.70
CA ASN A 294 9.07 -5.84 -0.55
C ASN A 294 9.21 -5.10 0.80
N ASN A 295 9.81 -3.92 0.82
CA ASN A 295 9.89 -3.03 1.98
C ASN A 295 8.73 -2.03 2.08
N THR A 296 7.75 -2.07 1.16
CA THR A 296 6.58 -1.21 1.18
C THR A 296 5.44 -1.86 2.00
N PRO A 297 4.90 -1.21 3.04
CA PRO A 297 3.82 -1.76 3.87
C PRO A 297 2.58 -2.12 3.07
N ARG A 298 1.91 -3.23 3.41
CA ARG A 298 0.69 -3.70 2.76
C ARG A 298 -0.48 -3.71 3.73
N LYS A 299 -1.60 -3.13 3.32
CA LYS A 299 -2.83 -3.13 4.12
C LYS A 299 -3.31 -4.55 4.45
N CYS A 300 -3.22 -5.48 3.49
CA CYS A 300 -3.58 -6.89 3.68
C CYS A 300 -2.68 -7.65 4.66
N LEU A 301 -1.53 -7.10 5.01
CA LEU A 301 -0.60 -7.61 6.03
C LEU A 301 -0.65 -6.78 7.33
N GLY A 302 -1.73 -6.04 7.56
CA GLY A 302 -1.84 -5.15 8.72
C GLY A 302 -0.82 -4.00 8.71
N PHE A 303 -0.44 -3.51 7.52
CA PHE A 303 0.60 -2.49 7.31
C PHE A 303 2.02 -2.92 7.70
N ARG A 304 2.25 -4.22 7.78
CA ARG A 304 3.59 -4.80 7.78
C ARG A 304 4.12 -4.92 6.36
N THR A 305 5.43 -5.02 6.20
CA THR A 305 6.04 -5.20 4.89
C THR A 305 6.09 -6.69 4.50
N PRO A 306 6.01 -7.04 3.20
CA PRO A 306 6.23 -8.41 2.74
C PRO A 306 7.52 -9.04 3.27
N LYS A 307 8.60 -8.25 3.33
CA LYS A 307 9.92 -8.69 3.81
C LYS A 307 9.90 -9.05 5.31
N GLU A 308 9.22 -8.25 6.14
CA GLU A 308 9.07 -8.55 7.57
C GLU A 308 8.30 -9.86 7.79
N VAL A 309 7.15 -10.00 7.11
CA VAL A 309 6.29 -11.19 7.24
C VAL A 309 6.99 -12.45 6.74
N PHE A 310 7.73 -12.35 5.63
CA PHE A 310 8.49 -13.48 5.08
C PHE A 310 9.64 -13.91 6.00
N LYS A 311 10.38 -12.94 6.56
CA LYS A 311 11.49 -13.22 7.49
C LYS A 311 11.06 -13.90 8.77
N GLU A 312 9.97 -13.45 9.40
CA GLU A 312 9.48 -14.06 10.64
C GLU A 312 9.18 -15.54 10.48
N GLU A 313 8.57 -15.91 9.36
CA GLU A 313 8.26 -17.30 9.10
C GLU A 313 9.53 -18.14 8.82
N TYR A 314 10.51 -17.55 8.13
CA TYR A 314 11.79 -18.18 7.94
C TYR A 314 12.52 -18.44 9.26
N LEU A 315 12.56 -17.43 10.15
CA LEU A 315 13.18 -17.53 11.45
C LEU A 315 12.48 -18.56 12.35
N SER A 316 11.15 -18.59 12.34
CA SER A 316 10.38 -19.56 13.15
C SER A 316 10.66 -21.00 12.75
N LYS A 317 10.85 -21.29 11.47
CA LYS A 317 11.21 -22.62 10.97
C LYS A 317 12.67 -22.98 11.28
N SER A 318 13.57 -22.02 11.22
CA SER A 318 14.99 -22.24 11.57
C SER A 318 15.16 -22.54 13.06
N THR A 319 14.41 -21.88 13.93
CA THR A 319 14.43 -22.11 15.39
C THR A 319 13.89 -23.51 15.74
N ASN A 320 12.80 -23.95 15.09
CA ASN A 320 12.26 -25.29 15.27
C ASN A 320 13.24 -26.40 14.79
N PHE A 321 14.03 -26.12 13.76
CA PHE A 321 15.05 -27.06 13.29
C PHE A 321 16.25 -27.16 14.23
N LEU A 322 16.63 -26.07 14.90
CA LEU A 322 17.67 -26.03 15.92
C LEU A 322 17.24 -26.70 17.22
N THR A 323 15.99 -26.52 17.67
CA THR A 323 15.45 -27.20 18.85
C THR A 323 15.33 -28.70 18.66
N LEU A 324 14.99 -29.18 17.47
CA LEU A 324 14.96 -30.62 17.18
C LEU A 324 16.38 -31.25 17.07
N LYS A 325 17.41 -30.47 16.70
CA LYS A 325 18.81 -30.96 16.67
C LYS A 325 19.51 -30.88 18.02
N CYS A 326 19.12 -29.98 18.92
CA CYS A 326 19.72 -29.91 20.25
C CYS A 326 19.34 -31.07 21.16
N CYS A 327 18.31 -31.87 20.82
CA CYS A 327 17.96 -33.07 21.60
C CYS A 327 18.75 -34.32 21.24
N THR A 328 19.62 -34.30 20.22
CA THR A 328 20.30 -35.51 19.73
C THR A 328 21.83 -35.45 19.55
N SER A 329 22.50 -34.34 19.79
CA SER A 329 23.97 -34.35 19.82
C SER A 329 24.57 -33.05 20.34
N GLY A 330 25.32 -33.13 21.45
CA GLY A 330 26.13 -32.02 21.95
C GLY A 330 27.35 -31.80 21.06
N TYR A 331 27.24 -30.88 20.14
CA TYR A 331 28.37 -30.27 19.44
C TYR A 331 28.09 -28.80 19.11
N ASN A 332 28.97 -27.94 19.60
CA ASN A 332 29.06 -26.53 19.25
C ASN A 332 29.49 -26.41 17.77
N ALA A 333 28.65 -25.80 16.96
CA ALA A 333 29.02 -25.37 15.61
C ALA A 333 28.87 -23.86 15.47
N PRO A 334 29.85 -23.18 14.84
CA PRO A 334 29.86 -21.71 14.74
C PRO A 334 28.81 -21.18 13.76
N PHE A 335 28.26 -20.05 14.10
CA PHE A 335 27.34 -19.27 13.28
C PHE A 335 27.99 -18.90 11.94
N PHE A 336 27.58 -19.51 10.85
CA PHE A 336 27.84 -19.00 9.50
C PHE A 336 26.72 -18.03 9.11
N LEU A 337 27.01 -16.74 9.24
CA LEU A 337 26.23 -15.68 8.61
C LEU A 337 26.46 -15.75 7.09
N HIS A 338 25.41 -16.03 6.32
CA HIS A 338 25.45 -15.97 4.86
C HIS A 338 25.74 -14.54 4.37
N PRO A 339 26.63 -14.31 3.39
CA PRO A 339 27.21 -13.01 3.05
C PRO A 339 26.28 -12.00 2.35
N TYR A 340 24.99 -12.25 2.30
CA TYR A 340 24.01 -11.34 1.65
C TYR A 340 23.33 -10.34 2.58
N TYR A 341 23.83 -10.12 3.79
CA TYR A 341 23.30 -9.16 4.75
C TYR A 341 24.27 -7.99 4.96
N THR A 342 24.35 -7.08 3.98
CA THR A 342 24.91 -5.72 4.23
C THR A 342 23.79 -4.72 4.50
N PRO A 343 23.95 -3.81 5.48
CA PRO A 343 22.92 -2.83 5.81
C PRO A 343 22.75 -1.79 4.69
N ILE A 344 21.50 -1.43 4.47
CA ILE A 344 20.87 -0.64 3.41
C ILE A 344 21.48 0.76 3.12
N LYS A 345 22.57 1.17 3.78
CA LYS A 345 23.14 2.52 3.56
C LYS A 345 23.74 2.76 2.16
N LYS A 346 24.11 1.72 1.40
CA LYS A 346 24.68 1.88 0.04
C LYS A 346 23.66 1.86 -1.10
N SER A 347 22.49 1.24 -0.92
CA SER A 347 21.47 1.15 -1.97
C SER A 347 20.71 2.46 -2.22
N CYS A 348 20.54 3.32 -1.21
CA CYS A 348 19.83 4.60 -1.37
C CYS A 348 20.58 5.61 -2.24
N GLN A 349 21.91 5.63 -2.22
CA GLN A 349 22.70 6.60 -3.04
C GLN A 349 22.73 6.22 -4.52
N VAL A 350 22.80 4.93 -4.86
CA VAL A 350 22.76 4.46 -6.25
C VAL A 350 21.37 4.68 -6.87
N LEU A 351 20.31 4.53 -6.07
CA LEU A 351 18.93 4.72 -6.52
C LEU A 351 18.53 6.19 -6.66
N ALA A 352 19.07 7.12 -5.86
CA ALA A 352 18.77 8.54 -5.96
C ALA A 352 19.23 9.14 -7.33
N GLY A 353 20.38 8.71 -7.84
CA GLY A 353 20.86 9.08 -9.17
C GLY A 353 20.03 8.48 -10.32
N PHE A 354 19.46 7.29 -10.11
CA PHE A 354 18.67 6.58 -11.11
C PHE A 354 17.26 7.17 -11.25
N PHE A 355 16.61 7.53 -10.15
CA PHE A 355 15.24 8.07 -10.17
C PHE A 355 15.16 9.50 -10.74
N ASN A 356 16.21 10.31 -10.64
CA ASN A 356 16.25 11.65 -11.25
C ASN A 356 16.31 11.62 -12.79
N LYS A 357 16.70 10.49 -13.39
CA LYS A 357 16.84 10.33 -14.86
C LYS A 357 15.52 9.87 -15.54
N PHE A 358 14.49 9.44 -14.76
CA PHE A 358 13.26 8.84 -15.27
C PHE A 358 11.97 9.53 -14.79
N ARG A 359 12.08 10.64 -14.07
CA ARG A 359 11.00 11.57 -13.75
C ARG A 359 11.13 12.85 -14.56
#